data_9dee8da25aa65bb974a0ca4b0637c6a2
#
_entry.id   9dee8da25aa65bb974a0ca4b0637c6a2
#
_cell.length_a   1.000
_cell.length_b   1.000
_cell.length_c   1.000
_cell.angle_alpha   90.00
_cell.angle_beta   90.00
_cell.angle_gamma   90.00
#
_symmetry.space_group_name_H-M   'P 1'
#
loop_
_entity.id
_entity.type
_entity.pdbx_description
1 polymer ?
#
loop_
_entity_poly.entity_id
_entity_poly.type
_entity_poly.pdbx_seq_one_letter_code
_entity_poly.pdbx_strand_id
1 'polypeptide(L)'
;MTVRAILDFKGHHVLSVEPDAKVSAAVKLLSERRIGAVLVMTQGRIEGILSERDIVRVLGERGASVMDEPVSAVMTRKVVGCREKDTVSEIMEMMTNGKFRHLPVIEDGKVAGLISIGDVVKWRVGEYEREQEALREYIKTA
;
A
#
# COMPACT_ATOMS: atom_id res chain seq x y z
N MET A 1 14.61 2.54 -11.33
CA MET A 1 14.20 2.06 -10.00
C MET A 1 12.87 1.35 -10.09
N THR A 2 12.78 0.20 -9.48
CA THR A 2 11.62 -0.67 -9.60
C THR A 2 10.97 -0.94 -8.24
N VAL A 3 9.74 -1.41 -8.30
CA VAL A 3 8.99 -1.88 -7.12
C VAL A 3 9.80 -2.95 -6.38
N ARG A 4 10.46 -3.83 -7.10
CA ARG A 4 11.32 -4.86 -6.50
C ARG A 4 12.38 -4.28 -5.58
N ALA A 5 13.02 -3.18 -5.99
CA ALA A 5 14.04 -2.51 -5.18
C ALA A 5 13.44 -1.98 -3.87
N ILE A 6 12.23 -1.45 -3.91
CA ILE A 6 11.52 -0.99 -2.70
C ILE A 6 11.23 -2.18 -1.79
N LEU A 7 10.71 -3.29 -2.32
CA LEU A 7 10.39 -4.47 -1.53
C LEU A 7 11.63 -5.11 -0.92
N ASP A 8 12.75 -5.14 -1.65
CA ASP A 8 14.01 -5.68 -1.14
C ASP A 8 14.51 -4.88 0.07
N PHE A 9 14.21 -3.58 0.11
CA PHE A 9 14.57 -2.70 1.22
C PHE A 9 13.56 -2.78 2.36
N LYS A 10 12.25 -2.62 2.05
CA LYS A 10 11.21 -2.57 3.09
C LYS A 10 10.79 -3.95 3.60
N GLY A 11 10.93 -4.98 2.77
CA GLY A 11 10.49 -6.33 3.06
C GLY A 11 9.22 -6.73 2.31
N HIS A 12 8.98 -8.04 2.28
CA HIS A 12 7.87 -8.64 1.53
C HIS A 12 6.70 -9.04 2.42
N HIS A 13 6.78 -8.79 3.72
CA HIS A 13 5.73 -9.16 4.65
C HIS A 13 4.47 -8.31 4.43
N VAL A 14 3.34 -8.97 4.29
CA VAL A 14 2.04 -8.32 4.07
C VAL A 14 1.08 -8.76 5.16
N LEU A 15 0.46 -7.77 5.81
CA LEU A 15 -0.59 -8.02 6.78
C LEU A 15 -1.94 -8.14 6.07
N SER A 16 -2.73 -9.12 6.47
CA SER A 16 -4.04 -9.35 5.90
C SER A 16 -5.03 -9.76 6.97
N VAL A 17 -6.30 -9.64 6.64
CA VAL A 17 -7.40 -10.11 7.48
C VAL A 17 -8.34 -10.95 6.64
N GLU A 18 -9.13 -11.80 7.29
CA GLU A 18 -10.16 -12.59 6.63
C GLU A 18 -11.37 -11.71 6.33
N PRO A 19 -12.17 -12.04 5.28
CA PRO A 19 -13.35 -11.26 4.93
C PRO A 19 -14.40 -11.16 6.04
N ASP A 20 -14.50 -12.18 6.91
CA ASP A 20 -15.46 -12.22 8.01
C ASP A 20 -14.92 -11.57 9.30
N ALA A 21 -13.68 -11.12 9.30
CA ALA A 21 -13.15 -10.38 10.44
C ALA A 21 -13.95 -9.09 10.63
N LYS A 22 -14.13 -8.67 11.88
CA LYS A 22 -14.82 -7.42 12.16
C LYS A 22 -13.99 -6.22 11.76
N VAL A 23 -14.65 -5.16 11.33
CA VAL A 23 -13.99 -3.88 11.03
C VAL A 23 -13.16 -3.42 12.24
N SER A 24 -13.68 -3.60 13.46
CA SER A 24 -12.96 -3.24 14.70
C SER A 24 -11.61 -3.96 14.81
N ALA A 25 -11.54 -5.24 14.42
CA ALA A 25 -10.29 -5.99 14.46
C ALA A 25 -9.28 -5.44 13.45
N ALA A 26 -9.74 -5.07 12.26
CA ALA A 26 -8.88 -4.46 11.24
C ALA A 26 -8.37 -3.08 11.68
N VAL A 27 -9.24 -2.27 12.28
CA VAL A 27 -8.88 -0.94 12.81
C VAL A 27 -7.78 -1.08 13.88
N LYS A 28 -7.94 -2.05 14.77
CA LYS A 28 -6.95 -2.32 15.82
C LYS A 28 -5.60 -2.70 15.20
N LEU A 29 -5.60 -3.56 14.19
CA LEU A 29 -4.40 -3.98 13.50
C LEU A 29 -3.69 -2.80 12.82
N LEU A 30 -4.44 -1.96 12.11
CA LEU A 30 -3.89 -0.75 11.47
C LEU A 30 -3.24 0.16 12.49
N SER A 31 -3.93 0.37 13.63
CA SER A 31 -3.44 1.23 14.71
C SER A 31 -2.17 0.67 15.36
N GLU A 32 -2.18 -0.59 15.73
CA GLU A 32 -1.03 -1.23 16.40
C GLU A 32 0.20 -1.30 15.51
N ARG A 33 0.00 -1.57 14.23
CA ARG A 33 1.10 -1.70 13.27
C ARG A 33 1.46 -0.39 12.58
N ARG A 34 0.70 0.67 12.82
CA ARG A 34 0.91 1.99 12.21
C ARG A 34 0.99 1.92 10.70
N ILE A 35 0.03 1.23 10.10
CA ILE A 35 -0.08 1.07 8.65
C ILE A 35 -1.40 1.63 8.16
N GLY A 36 -1.45 1.99 6.88
CA GLY A 36 -2.60 2.67 6.29
C GLY A 36 -3.60 1.76 5.59
N ALA A 37 -3.25 0.50 5.38
CA ALA A 37 -4.13 -0.45 4.71
C ALA A 37 -3.75 -1.89 5.02
N VAL A 38 -4.74 -2.79 4.93
CA VAL A 38 -4.54 -4.24 5.01
C VAL A 38 -5.24 -4.89 3.83
N LEU A 39 -4.69 -5.99 3.37
CA LEU A 39 -5.35 -6.81 2.38
C LEU A 39 -6.40 -7.68 3.04
N VAL A 40 -7.49 -7.93 2.34
CA VAL A 40 -8.51 -8.89 2.75
C VAL A 40 -8.33 -10.10 1.88
N MET A 41 -7.99 -11.23 2.48
CA MET A 41 -7.58 -12.42 1.74
C MET A 41 -8.29 -13.68 2.23
N THR A 42 -8.51 -14.60 1.31
CA THR A 42 -9.03 -15.94 1.59
C THR A 42 -8.13 -16.94 0.89
N GLN A 43 -7.48 -17.81 1.67
CA GLN A 43 -6.64 -18.88 1.12
C GLN A 43 -5.64 -18.39 0.07
N GLY A 44 -4.93 -17.31 0.38
CA GLY A 44 -3.91 -16.75 -0.51
C GLY A 44 -4.44 -15.89 -1.64
N ARG A 45 -5.76 -15.72 -1.76
CA ARG A 45 -6.37 -14.88 -2.79
C ARG A 45 -6.83 -13.55 -2.22
N ILE A 46 -6.62 -12.47 -2.98
CA ILE A 46 -7.07 -11.14 -2.59
C ILE A 46 -8.57 -11.02 -2.86
N GLU A 47 -9.36 -10.76 -1.82
CA GLU A 47 -10.79 -10.45 -1.94
C GLU A 47 -11.02 -8.94 -2.01
N GLY A 48 -10.15 -8.16 -1.38
CA GLY A 48 -10.26 -6.71 -1.36
C GLY A 48 -9.13 -6.07 -0.59
N ILE A 49 -9.25 -4.76 -0.41
CA ILE A 49 -8.31 -3.97 0.40
C ILE A 49 -9.12 -3.03 1.30
N LEU A 50 -8.66 -2.87 2.53
CA LEU A 50 -9.29 -1.98 3.50
C LEU A 50 -8.26 -0.95 3.95
N SER A 51 -8.54 0.33 3.67
CA SER A 51 -7.66 1.44 4.03
C SER A 51 -8.27 2.30 5.13
N GLU A 52 -7.42 3.13 5.77
CA GLU A 52 -7.86 4.15 6.72
C GLU A 52 -8.95 5.03 6.12
N ARG A 53 -8.83 5.38 4.84
CA ARG A 53 -9.80 6.24 4.14
C ARG A 53 -11.15 5.55 4.03
N ASP A 54 -11.18 4.25 3.77
CA ASP A 54 -12.43 3.48 3.74
C ASP A 54 -13.11 3.51 5.10
N ILE A 55 -12.33 3.34 6.17
CA ILE A 55 -12.85 3.33 7.55
C ILE A 55 -13.44 4.70 7.91
N VAL A 56 -12.71 5.77 7.63
CA VAL A 56 -13.20 7.14 7.90
C VAL A 56 -14.49 7.41 7.13
N ARG A 57 -14.53 7.01 5.86
CA ARG A 57 -15.72 7.21 5.02
C ARG A 57 -16.93 6.47 5.58
N VAL A 58 -16.81 5.19 5.89
CA VAL A 58 -17.97 4.43 6.38
C VAL A 58 -18.41 4.83 7.79
N LEU A 59 -17.46 5.25 8.63
CA LEU A 59 -17.81 5.81 9.94
C LEU A 59 -18.62 7.11 9.80
N GLY A 60 -18.21 7.96 8.86
CA GLY A 60 -18.93 9.21 8.57
C GLY A 60 -20.30 8.98 7.99
N GLU A 61 -20.46 7.98 7.14
CA GLU A 61 -21.74 7.67 6.48
C GLU A 61 -22.71 6.89 7.37
N ARG A 62 -22.21 5.95 8.17
CA ARG A 62 -23.05 4.97 8.87
C ARG A 62 -22.91 4.97 10.39
N GLY A 63 -21.93 5.70 10.93
CA GLY A 63 -21.69 5.77 12.36
C GLY A 63 -20.95 4.57 12.93
N ALA A 64 -20.81 4.53 14.24
CA ALA A 64 -19.96 3.57 14.95
C ALA A 64 -20.40 2.10 14.81
N SER A 65 -21.66 1.84 14.48
CA SER A 65 -22.16 0.47 14.34
C SER A 65 -21.43 -0.31 13.24
N VAL A 66 -20.80 0.37 12.28
CA VAL A 66 -20.03 -0.26 11.22
C VAL A 66 -18.86 -1.09 11.77
N MET A 67 -18.37 -0.77 12.97
CA MET A 67 -17.25 -1.46 13.60
C MET A 67 -17.54 -2.93 13.89
N ASP A 68 -18.82 -3.30 14.02
CA ASP A 68 -19.24 -4.68 14.26
C ASP A 68 -19.52 -5.46 12.99
N GLU A 69 -19.49 -4.80 11.83
CA GLU A 69 -19.71 -5.44 10.54
C GLU A 69 -18.45 -6.17 10.07
N PRO A 70 -18.60 -7.18 9.20
CA PRO A 70 -17.42 -7.83 8.60
C PRO A 70 -16.71 -6.88 7.65
N VAL A 71 -15.39 -7.02 7.52
CA VAL A 71 -14.60 -6.18 6.61
C VAL A 71 -15.08 -6.32 5.16
N SER A 72 -15.62 -7.46 4.79
CA SER A 72 -16.17 -7.68 3.44
C SER A 72 -17.31 -6.73 3.09
N ALA A 73 -18.00 -6.19 4.08
CA ALA A 73 -19.09 -5.24 3.87
C ALA A 73 -18.61 -3.82 3.55
N VAL A 74 -17.34 -3.50 3.86
CA VAL A 74 -16.82 -2.14 3.74
C VAL A 74 -15.55 -2.03 2.90
N MET A 75 -14.89 -3.14 2.60
CA MET A 75 -13.65 -3.15 1.82
C MET A 75 -13.86 -2.68 0.38
N THR A 76 -12.79 -2.23 -0.25
CA THR A 76 -12.76 -1.98 -1.68
C THR A 76 -12.47 -3.29 -2.39
N ARG A 77 -13.40 -3.74 -3.25
CA ARG A 77 -13.30 -5.03 -3.95
C ARG A 77 -12.47 -4.96 -5.22
N LYS A 78 -12.51 -3.82 -5.90
CA LYS A 78 -11.74 -3.62 -7.12
C LYS A 78 -10.31 -3.23 -6.75
N VAL A 79 -9.45 -4.23 -6.62
CA VAL A 79 -8.05 -4.03 -6.22
C VAL A 79 -7.21 -3.89 -7.47
N VAL A 80 -6.47 -2.78 -7.54
CA VAL A 80 -5.49 -2.54 -8.59
C VAL A 80 -4.14 -2.99 -8.05
N GLY A 81 -3.46 -3.86 -8.81
CA GLY A 81 -2.15 -4.37 -8.42
C GLY A 81 -1.04 -3.85 -9.31
N CYS A 82 0.19 -4.14 -8.93
CA CYS A 82 1.37 -3.85 -9.72
C CYS A 82 2.32 -5.05 -9.72
N ARG A 83 3.39 -4.94 -10.50
CA ARG A 83 4.39 -5.99 -10.65
C ARG A 83 5.73 -5.52 -10.08
N GLU A 84 6.58 -6.46 -9.71
CA GLU A 84 7.91 -6.13 -9.21
C GLU A 84 8.76 -5.35 -10.23
N LYS A 85 8.53 -5.59 -11.51
CA LYS A 85 9.24 -4.92 -12.61
C LYS A 85 8.78 -3.50 -12.89
N ASP A 86 7.63 -3.10 -12.34
CA ASP A 86 7.11 -1.76 -12.57
C ASP A 86 8.05 -0.73 -11.95
N THR A 87 8.20 0.41 -12.62
CA THR A 87 9.07 1.47 -12.14
C THR A 87 8.35 2.34 -11.10
N VAL A 88 9.13 2.99 -10.25
CA VAL A 88 8.60 3.93 -9.26
C VAL A 88 7.79 5.03 -9.95
N SER A 89 8.26 5.51 -11.11
CA SER A 89 7.54 6.53 -11.89
C SER A 89 6.17 6.03 -12.36
N GLU A 90 6.10 4.78 -12.84
CA GLU A 90 4.83 4.16 -13.24
C GLU A 90 3.88 4.04 -12.07
N ILE A 91 4.38 3.65 -10.90
CA ILE A 91 3.57 3.53 -9.68
C ILE A 91 3.02 4.89 -9.25
N MET A 92 3.84 5.93 -9.28
CA MET A 92 3.41 7.30 -8.95
C MET A 92 2.28 7.74 -9.87
N GLU A 93 2.40 7.45 -11.15
CA GLU A 93 1.38 7.77 -12.14
C GLU A 93 0.09 7.00 -11.87
N MET A 94 0.18 5.71 -11.57
CA MET A 94 -0.98 4.88 -11.22
C MET A 94 -1.70 5.43 -9.99
N MET A 95 -0.96 5.79 -8.95
CA MET A 95 -1.53 6.33 -7.72
C MET A 95 -2.18 7.69 -7.93
N THR A 96 -1.56 8.54 -8.73
CA THR A 96 -2.09 9.87 -9.06
C THR A 96 -3.38 9.77 -9.87
N ASN A 97 -3.40 8.95 -10.91
CA ASN A 97 -4.54 8.80 -11.79
C ASN A 97 -5.70 8.04 -11.14
N GLY A 98 -5.37 7.00 -10.38
CA GLY A 98 -6.37 6.17 -9.72
C GLY A 98 -6.83 6.67 -8.37
N LYS A 99 -6.13 7.65 -7.80
CA LYS A 99 -6.42 8.23 -6.48
C LYS A 99 -6.41 7.20 -5.35
N PHE A 100 -5.59 6.18 -5.46
CA PHE A 100 -5.36 5.22 -4.39
C PHE A 100 -3.91 5.35 -3.88
N ARG A 101 -3.69 4.91 -2.66
CA ARG A 101 -2.40 5.10 -1.96
C ARG A 101 -1.68 3.80 -1.62
N HIS A 102 -2.26 2.67 -1.97
CA HIS A 102 -1.71 1.35 -1.67
C HIS A 102 -1.92 0.43 -2.85
N LEU A 103 -0.87 -0.28 -3.23
CA LEU A 103 -0.92 -1.24 -4.35
C LEU A 103 -0.31 -2.56 -3.89
N PRO A 104 -1.07 -3.66 -3.95
CA PRO A 104 -0.45 -4.97 -3.78
C PRO A 104 0.43 -5.28 -4.98
N VAL A 105 1.57 -5.89 -4.69
CA VAL A 105 2.50 -6.39 -5.70
C VAL A 105 2.16 -7.86 -5.94
N ILE A 106 1.81 -8.20 -7.16
CA ILE A 106 1.35 -9.54 -7.52
C ILE A 106 2.30 -10.15 -8.53
N GLU A 107 2.86 -11.31 -8.19
CA GLU A 107 3.71 -12.11 -9.08
C GLU A 107 3.18 -13.55 -9.13
N ASP A 108 2.98 -14.05 -10.34
CA ASP A 108 2.50 -15.41 -10.57
C ASP A 108 1.24 -15.75 -9.77
N GLY A 109 0.31 -14.79 -9.69
CA GLY A 109 -0.94 -14.94 -8.96
C GLY A 109 -0.83 -14.85 -7.45
N LYS A 110 0.37 -14.59 -6.92
CA LYS A 110 0.62 -14.51 -5.48
C LYS A 110 1.01 -13.10 -5.06
N VAL A 111 0.67 -12.73 -3.83
CA VAL A 111 1.04 -11.43 -3.27
C VAL A 111 2.51 -11.46 -2.88
N ALA A 112 3.31 -10.62 -3.51
CA ALA A 112 4.74 -10.49 -3.22
C ALA A 112 5.04 -9.36 -2.22
N GLY A 113 4.11 -8.45 -2.03
CA GLY A 113 4.28 -7.32 -1.12
C GLY A 113 3.17 -6.30 -1.25
N LEU A 114 3.31 -5.19 -0.52
CA LEU A 114 2.38 -4.07 -0.57
C LEU A 114 3.19 -2.78 -0.62
N ILE A 115 2.88 -1.92 -1.58
CA ILE A 115 3.55 -0.63 -1.75
C ILE A 115 2.58 0.48 -1.36
N SER A 116 3.02 1.38 -0.47
CA SER A 116 2.24 2.55 -0.09
C SER A 116 2.78 3.80 -0.79
N ILE A 117 1.97 4.86 -0.83
CA ILE A 117 2.43 6.15 -1.34
C ILE A 117 3.63 6.67 -0.53
N GLY A 118 3.65 6.39 0.78
CA GLY A 118 4.77 6.76 1.64
C GLY A 118 6.08 6.09 1.21
N ASP A 119 6.02 4.81 0.84
CA ASP A 119 7.18 4.08 0.33
C ASP A 119 7.71 4.71 -0.96
N VAL A 120 6.81 5.07 -1.86
CA VAL A 120 7.14 5.65 -3.17
C VAL A 120 7.77 7.03 -3.00
N VAL A 121 7.17 7.88 -2.16
CA VAL A 121 7.67 9.22 -1.89
C VAL A 121 9.06 9.15 -1.24
N LYS A 122 9.22 8.31 -0.23
CA LYS A 122 10.50 8.14 0.46
C LYS A 122 11.60 7.71 -0.51
N TRP A 123 11.30 6.76 -1.40
CA TRP A 123 12.25 6.27 -2.38
C TRP A 123 12.62 7.36 -3.39
N ARG A 124 11.62 8.10 -3.88
CA ARG A 124 11.82 9.18 -4.87
C ARG A 124 12.66 10.32 -4.29
N VAL A 125 12.39 10.71 -3.06
CA VAL A 125 13.17 11.74 -2.35
C VAL A 125 14.62 11.27 -2.18
N GLY A 126 14.83 10.02 -1.81
CA GLY A 126 16.17 9.44 -1.69
C GLY A 126 16.95 9.46 -3.00
N GLU A 127 16.29 9.13 -4.12
CA GLU A 127 16.91 9.21 -5.45
C GLU A 127 17.32 10.65 -5.76
N TYR A 128 16.43 11.59 -5.51
CA TYR A 128 16.70 13.01 -5.76
C TYR A 128 17.89 13.49 -4.96
N GLU A 129 17.98 13.15 -3.69
CA GLU A 129 19.11 13.51 -2.83
C GLU A 129 20.43 12.93 -3.36
N ARG A 130 20.42 11.68 -3.80
CA ARG A 130 21.61 11.03 -4.40
C ARG A 130 22.05 11.72 -5.68
N GLU A 131 21.11 12.11 -6.52
CA GLU A 131 21.41 12.86 -7.74
C GLU A 131 22.02 14.21 -7.45
N GLN A 132 21.49 14.91 -6.45
CA GLN A 132 22.03 16.20 -6.01
C GLN A 132 23.46 16.06 -5.46
N GLU A 133 23.70 15.04 -4.66
CA GLU A 133 25.01 14.75 -4.11
C GLU A 133 26.03 14.46 -5.23
N ALA A 134 25.66 13.61 -6.17
CA ALA A 134 26.51 13.26 -7.30
C ALA A 134 26.87 14.51 -8.13
N LEU A 135 25.90 15.40 -8.34
CA LEU A 135 26.13 16.63 -9.08
C LEU A 135 27.08 17.56 -8.32
N ARG A 136 26.92 17.69 -7.01
CA ARG A 136 27.82 18.48 -6.15
C ARG A 136 29.25 17.95 -6.21
N GLU A 137 29.42 16.63 -6.15
CA GLU A 137 30.75 16.01 -6.26
C GLU A 137 31.38 16.29 -7.63
N TYR A 138 30.59 16.18 -8.69
CA TYR A 138 31.06 16.50 -10.04
C TYR A 138 31.53 17.94 -10.14
N ILE A 139 30.78 18.89 -9.58
CA ILE A 139 31.12 20.31 -9.60
C ILE A 139 32.39 20.57 -8.82
N LYS A 140 32.57 19.92 -7.66
CA LYS A 140 33.77 20.07 -6.82
C LYS A 140 35.03 19.56 -7.52
N THR A 141 34.92 18.51 -8.31
CA THR A 141 36.06 17.87 -8.98
C THR A 141 36.38 18.48 -10.37
N ALA A 142 35.48 19.28 -10.88
CA ALA A 142 35.70 20.00 -12.13
C ALA A 142 36.49 21.32 -11.91
#